data_2bf7d75c6eb07512790996b0dc090a8e
#
_entry.id   2bf7d75c6eb07512790996b0dc090a8e
#
_cell.length_a   1.000
_cell.length_b   1.000
_cell.length_c   1.000
_cell.angle_alpha   90.00
_cell.angle_beta   90.00
_cell.angle_gamma   90.00
#
_symmetry.space_group_name_H-M   'P 1'
#
loop_
_entity.id
_entity.type
_entity.pdbx_description
1 polymer ?
#
loop_
_entity_poly.entity_id
_entity_poly.type
_entity_poly.pdbx_seq_one_letter_code
_entity_poly.pdbx_strand_id
1 'polypeptide(L)'
;MTDARPSEAPQRALSTPAKLAGVLVALLLIAGVGVFAVRTASELAHAPQAVTESLRLLERVEALNADLFAAESARRGFALLHDPAMEERYDYRVARVRRGLGDLRSLTAGDERQQRRAVALETVVSRKIDVMAESVERIRKGTQDLGAERLTTRLGQDGTLHVQQIIGEIRADEAEKLSR
;
A
#
# COMPACT_ATOMS: atom_id res chain seq x y z
N MET A 1 -4.88 -51.55 -78.08
CA MET A 1 -4.14 -51.62 -76.82
C MET A 1 -3.34 -50.36 -76.75
N THR A 2 -3.90 -49.34 -76.00
CA THR A 2 -3.34 -47.98 -75.90
C THR A 2 -2.86 -47.85 -74.46
N ASP A 3 -1.56 -47.85 -74.32
CA ASP A 3 -0.87 -47.78 -73.03
C ASP A 3 -0.80 -46.33 -72.62
N ALA A 4 -1.62 -45.94 -71.61
CA ALA A 4 -1.63 -44.62 -71.02
C ALA A 4 -0.61 -44.57 -69.88
N ARG A 5 0.54 -43.93 -70.11
CA ARG A 5 1.51 -43.63 -69.05
C ARG A 5 0.97 -42.52 -68.13
N PRO A 6 1.04 -42.70 -66.82
CA PRO A 6 0.70 -41.59 -65.85
C PRO A 6 1.79 -40.54 -65.97
N SER A 7 1.30 -39.28 -66.11
CA SER A 7 2.12 -38.06 -66.08
C SER A 7 2.65 -37.80 -64.64
N GLU A 8 3.94 -38.05 -64.45
CA GLU A 8 4.63 -37.64 -63.22
C GLU A 8 4.75 -36.12 -63.20
N ALA A 9 4.02 -35.46 -62.25
CA ALA A 9 4.17 -34.02 -61.99
C ALA A 9 5.61 -33.76 -61.45
N PRO A 10 6.34 -32.76 -61.95
CA PRO A 10 7.67 -32.44 -61.48
C PRO A 10 7.61 -31.92 -59.99
N GLN A 11 8.13 -32.76 -59.12
CA GLN A 11 8.40 -32.26 -57.71
C GLN A 11 9.51 -31.21 -57.81
N ARG A 12 9.12 -29.94 -57.69
CA ARG A 12 10.05 -28.84 -57.61
C ARG A 12 10.84 -28.97 -56.27
N ALA A 13 12.00 -29.54 -56.34
CA ALA A 13 12.95 -29.57 -55.24
C ALA A 13 13.38 -28.14 -54.95
N LEU A 14 12.95 -27.63 -53.80
CA LEU A 14 13.39 -26.30 -53.31
C LEU A 14 14.91 -26.28 -53.24
N SER A 15 15.53 -25.23 -53.82
CA SER A 15 16.99 -25.05 -53.83
C SER A 15 17.50 -24.94 -52.38
N THR A 16 18.67 -25.45 -52.09
CA THR A 16 19.31 -25.46 -50.77
C THR A 16 19.27 -24.11 -50.04
N PRO A 17 19.47 -22.95 -50.74
CA PRO A 17 19.35 -21.63 -50.08
C PRO A 17 17.92 -21.30 -49.64
N ALA A 18 16.88 -21.77 -50.36
CA ALA A 18 15.49 -21.55 -49.97
C ALA A 18 15.12 -22.34 -48.71
N LYS A 19 15.67 -23.54 -48.52
CA LYS A 19 15.48 -24.36 -47.32
C LYS A 19 16.17 -23.72 -46.11
N LEU A 20 17.40 -23.19 -46.26
CA LEU A 20 18.12 -22.46 -45.21
C LEU A 20 17.41 -21.17 -44.82
N ALA A 21 16.90 -20.40 -45.78
CA ALA A 21 16.11 -19.21 -45.49
C ALA A 21 14.83 -19.54 -44.69
N GLY A 22 14.11 -20.60 -45.04
CA GLY A 22 12.95 -21.09 -44.32
C GLY A 22 13.24 -21.46 -42.84
N VAL A 23 14.36 -22.17 -42.62
CA VAL A 23 14.80 -22.55 -41.28
C VAL A 23 15.15 -21.29 -40.45
N LEU A 24 15.82 -20.32 -41.05
CA LEU A 24 16.22 -19.08 -40.37
C LEU A 24 14.99 -18.23 -39.97
N VAL A 25 14.00 -18.13 -40.84
CA VAL A 25 12.72 -17.47 -40.54
C VAL A 25 11.98 -18.20 -39.42
N ALA A 26 11.94 -19.55 -39.45
CA ALA A 26 11.30 -20.29 -38.36
C ALA A 26 11.99 -20.09 -37.01
N LEU A 27 13.33 -20.07 -36.98
CA LEU A 27 14.09 -19.79 -35.77
C LEU A 27 13.84 -18.37 -35.23
N LEU A 28 13.74 -17.35 -36.09
CA LEU A 28 13.41 -15.98 -35.70
C LEU A 28 12.00 -15.87 -35.14
N LEU A 29 11.03 -16.57 -35.72
CA LEU A 29 9.67 -16.63 -35.21
C LEU A 29 9.60 -17.31 -33.85
N ILE A 30 10.30 -18.43 -33.66
CA ILE A 30 10.36 -19.11 -32.35
C ILE A 30 11.03 -18.23 -31.32
N ALA A 31 12.13 -17.55 -31.64
CA ALA A 31 12.80 -16.60 -30.75
C ALA A 31 11.88 -15.42 -30.41
N GLY A 32 11.17 -14.85 -31.38
CA GLY A 32 10.21 -13.76 -31.19
C GLY A 32 9.06 -14.17 -30.27
N VAL A 33 8.48 -15.36 -30.49
CA VAL A 33 7.43 -15.90 -29.59
C VAL A 33 7.98 -16.17 -28.20
N GLY A 34 9.20 -16.66 -28.07
CA GLY A 34 9.85 -16.90 -26.79
C GLY A 34 10.06 -15.60 -26.01
N VAL A 35 10.57 -14.53 -26.64
CA VAL A 35 10.74 -13.22 -26.01
C VAL A 35 9.39 -12.62 -25.64
N PHE A 36 8.38 -12.71 -26.48
CA PHE A 36 7.03 -12.25 -26.19
C PHE A 36 6.42 -12.99 -25.00
N ALA A 37 6.53 -14.31 -24.97
CA ALA A 37 6.01 -15.14 -23.88
C ALA A 37 6.69 -14.81 -22.53
N VAL A 38 8.02 -14.60 -22.53
CA VAL A 38 8.76 -14.21 -21.32
C VAL A 38 8.34 -12.83 -20.84
N ARG A 39 8.16 -11.84 -21.74
CA ARG A 39 7.66 -10.52 -21.37
C ARG A 39 6.25 -10.57 -20.77
N THR A 40 5.33 -11.26 -21.43
CA THR A 40 3.95 -11.40 -20.94
C THR A 40 3.91 -12.14 -19.59
N ALA A 41 4.72 -13.18 -19.43
CA ALA A 41 4.82 -13.91 -18.16
C ALA A 41 5.39 -13.04 -17.03
N SER A 42 6.36 -12.17 -17.31
CA SER A 42 6.92 -11.26 -16.31
C SER A 42 5.92 -10.18 -15.89
N GLU A 43 5.14 -9.63 -16.82
CA GLU A 43 4.07 -8.68 -16.52
C GLU A 43 2.97 -9.31 -15.64
N LEU A 44 2.57 -10.54 -15.95
CA LEU A 44 1.60 -11.30 -15.14
C LEU A 44 2.12 -11.69 -13.75
N ALA A 45 3.43 -11.87 -13.58
CA ALA A 45 4.02 -12.20 -12.29
C ALA A 45 4.15 -11.00 -11.34
N HIS A 46 4.22 -9.77 -11.86
CA HIS A 46 4.35 -8.55 -11.03
C HIS A 46 3.00 -7.97 -10.59
N ALA A 47 1.92 -8.19 -11.34
CA ALA A 47 0.58 -7.70 -10.99
C ALA A 47 0.09 -8.18 -9.60
N PRO A 48 0.25 -9.45 -9.18
CA PRO A 48 -0.15 -9.90 -7.84
C PRO A 48 0.66 -9.27 -6.71
N GLN A 49 1.91 -8.91 -6.94
CA GLN A 49 2.77 -8.29 -5.93
C GLN A 49 2.34 -6.85 -5.66
N ALA A 50 2.11 -6.04 -6.69
CA ALA A 50 1.63 -4.67 -6.56
C ALA A 50 0.29 -4.61 -5.82
N VAL A 51 -0.65 -5.49 -6.16
CA VAL A 51 -1.94 -5.60 -5.44
C VAL A 51 -1.73 -5.94 -3.97
N THR A 52 -0.85 -6.90 -3.68
CA THR A 52 -0.56 -7.30 -2.29
C THR A 52 0.07 -6.16 -1.49
N GLU A 53 0.98 -5.39 -2.08
CA GLU A 53 1.62 -4.24 -1.44
C GLU A 53 0.60 -3.12 -1.16
N SER A 54 -0.27 -2.79 -2.12
CA SER A 54 -1.36 -1.84 -1.94
C SER A 54 -2.31 -2.25 -0.81
N LEU A 55 -2.72 -3.52 -0.78
CA LEU A 55 -3.59 -4.03 0.28
C LEU A 55 -2.92 -3.98 1.66
N ARG A 56 -1.62 -4.31 1.76
CA ARG A 56 -0.86 -4.20 3.01
C ARG A 56 -0.76 -2.76 3.50
N LEU A 57 -0.53 -1.81 2.60
CA LEU A 57 -0.49 -0.40 2.94
C LEU A 57 -1.84 0.06 3.49
N LEU A 58 -2.94 -0.26 2.81
CA LEU A 58 -4.30 0.07 3.25
C LEU A 58 -4.61 -0.55 4.61
N GLU A 59 -4.32 -1.84 4.81
CA GLU A 59 -4.52 -2.52 6.10
C GLU A 59 -3.75 -1.81 7.22
N ARG A 60 -2.49 -1.42 6.97
CA ARG A 60 -1.66 -0.75 7.97
C ARG A 60 -2.17 0.64 8.33
N VAL A 61 -2.66 1.40 7.34
CA VAL A 61 -3.28 2.71 7.54
C VAL A 61 -4.56 2.58 8.39
N GLU A 62 -5.39 1.59 8.11
CA GLU A 62 -6.61 1.32 8.90
C GLU A 62 -6.29 0.91 10.34
N ALA A 63 -5.31 0.02 10.52
CA ALA A 63 -4.88 -0.40 11.85
C ALA A 63 -4.34 0.78 12.68
N LEU A 64 -3.53 1.66 12.06
CA LEU A 64 -3.02 2.88 12.69
C LEU A 64 -4.17 3.81 13.10
N ASN A 65 -5.12 4.04 12.22
CA ASN A 65 -6.29 4.87 12.48
C ASN A 65 -7.12 4.32 13.65
N ALA A 66 -7.37 3.01 13.67
CA ALA A 66 -8.10 2.35 14.75
C ALA A 66 -7.36 2.46 16.09
N ASP A 67 -6.03 2.27 16.11
CA ASP A 67 -5.23 2.41 17.33
C ASP A 67 -5.20 3.87 17.83
N LEU A 68 -5.17 4.86 16.94
CA LEU A 68 -5.24 6.28 17.30
C LEU A 68 -6.59 6.65 17.95
N PHE A 69 -7.69 6.17 17.37
CA PHE A 69 -9.02 6.34 17.97
C PHE A 69 -9.14 5.65 19.33
N ALA A 70 -8.58 4.44 19.45
CA ALA A 70 -8.57 3.71 20.71
C ALA A 70 -7.73 4.41 21.80
N ALA A 71 -6.59 5.03 21.42
CA ALA A 71 -5.78 5.86 22.31
C ALA A 71 -6.57 7.08 22.80
N GLU A 72 -7.25 7.79 21.89
CA GLU A 72 -8.07 8.95 22.25
C GLU A 72 -9.24 8.57 23.18
N SER A 73 -9.90 7.45 22.91
CA SER A 73 -10.97 6.92 23.76
C SER A 73 -10.46 6.55 25.15
N ALA A 74 -9.30 5.89 25.25
CA ALA A 74 -8.69 5.54 26.52
C ALA A 74 -8.28 6.78 27.32
N ARG A 75 -7.69 7.80 26.68
CA ARG A 75 -7.40 9.09 27.30
C ARG A 75 -8.67 9.75 27.87
N ARG A 76 -9.76 9.79 27.09
CA ARG A 76 -11.04 10.34 27.57
C ARG A 76 -11.60 9.56 28.75
N GLY A 77 -11.51 8.23 28.69
CA GLY A 77 -11.90 7.36 29.80
C GLY A 77 -11.09 7.66 31.06
N PHE A 78 -9.77 7.82 30.92
CA PHE A 78 -8.90 8.22 32.03
C PHE A 78 -9.26 9.60 32.60
N ALA A 79 -9.54 10.58 31.73
CA ALA A 79 -9.96 11.92 32.16
C ALA A 79 -11.29 11.94 32.97
N LEU A 80 -12.20 11.01 32.66
CA LEU A 80 -13.51 10.94 33.30
C LEU A 80 -13.52 10.08 34.56
N LEU A 81 -12.81 8.95 34.53
CA LEU A 81 -12.91 7.90 35.57
C LEU A 81 -11.71 7.87 36.49
N HIS A 82 -10.59 8.48 36.11
CA HIS A 82 -9.29 8.39 36.80
C HIS A 82 -8.85 6.93 37.03
N ASP A 83 -9.28 6.01 36.15
CA ASP A 83 -8.99 4.59 36.23
C ASP A 83 -7.60 4.30 35.62
N PRO A 84 -6.64 3.75 36.41
CA PRO A 84 -5.31 3.40 35.92
C PRO A 84 -5.33 2.42 34.72
N ALA A 85 -6.35 1.57 34.61
CA ALA A 85 -6.48 0.64 33.47
C ALA A 85 -6.72 1.41 32.15
N MET A 86 -7.36 2.57 32.19
CA MET A 86 -7.53 3.44 31.02
C MET A 86 -6.23 4.11 30.62
N GLU A 87 -5.41 4.48 31.59
CA GLU A 87 -4.08 5.04 31.35
C GLU A 87 -3.15 3.99 30.70
N GLU A 88 -3.09 2.78 31.26
CA GLU A 88 -2.30 1.69 30.68
C GLU A 88 -2.74 1.38 29.23
N ARG A 89 -4.05 1.36 29.01
CA ARG A 89 -4.61 1.18 27.65
C ARG A 89 -4.19 2.31 26.72
N TYR A 90 -4.18 3.55 27.17
CA TYR A 90 -3.70 4.68 26.38
C TYR A 90 -2.23 4.49 26.00
N ASP A 91 -1.36 4.21 26.95
CA ASP A 91 0.07 4.02 26.71
C ASP A 91 0.34 2.86 25.72
N TYR A 92 -0.37 1.74 25.88
CA TYR A 92 -0.31 0.61 24.95
C TYR A 92 -0.71 1.01 23.53
N ARG A 93 -1.81 1.76 23.35
CA ARG A 93 -2.29 2.18 22.05
C ARG A 93 -1.37 3.21 21.38
N VAL A 94 -0.84 4.16 22.13
CA VAL A 94 0.16 5.11 21.63
C VAL A 94 1.42 4.39 21.14
N ALA A 95 1.90 3.38 21.88
CA ALA A 95 3.03 2.58 21.44
C ALA A 95 2.74 1.82 20.13
N ARG A 96 1.52 1.33 19.92
CA ARG A 96 1.08 0.72 18.66
C ARG A 96 1.04 1.72 17.51
N VAL A 97 0.49 2.91 17.74
CA VAL A 97 0.47 3.98 16.74
C VAL A 97 1.89 4.32 16.28
N ARG A 98 2.83 4.51 17.22
CA ARG A 98 4.23 4.81 16.87
C ARG A 98 4.88 3.71 16.03
N ARG A 99 4.65 2.43 16.35
CA ARG A 99 5.12 1.30 15.52
C ARG A 99 4.47 1.33 14.14
N GLY A 100 3.15 1.56 14.06
CA GLY A 100 2.44 1.65 12.80
C GLY A 100 2.96 2.74 11.86
N LEU A 101 3.38 3.90 12.41
CA LEU A 101 4.02 4.97 11.63
C LEU A 101 5.37 4.51 11.04
N GLY A 102 6.18 3.78 11.81
CA GLY A 102 7.44 3.20 11.32
C GLY A 102 7.21 2.18 10.20
N ASP A 103 6.19 1.32 10.35
CA ASP A 103 5.80 0.34 9.33
C ASP A 103 5.33 1.03 8.04
N LEU A 104 4.51 2.09 8.14
CA LEU A 104 4.07 2.88 6.98
C LEU A 104 5.24 3.52 6.23
N ARG A 105 6.21 4.08 6.96
CA ARG A 105 7.42 4.64 6.35
C ARG A 105 8.19 3.58 5.56
N SER A 106 8.30 2.37 6.08
CA SER A 106 8.98 1.26 5.41
C SER A 106 8.21 0.78 4.17
N LEU A 107 6.89 0.65 4.27
CA LEU A 107 6.03 0.22 3.16
C LEU A 107 5.98 1.23 2.00
N THR A 108 6.21 2.51 2.29
CA THR A 108 6.15 3.59 1.29
C THR A 108 7.51 3.98 0.72
N ALA A 109 8.62 3.34 1.14
CA ALA A 109 9.99 3.72 0.77
C ALA A 109 10.25 3.72 -0.75
N GLY A 110 9.54 2.87 -1.52
CA GLY A 110 9.65 2.76 -2.98
C GLY A 110 8.73 3.70 -3.79
N ASP A 111 7.84 4.47 -3.13
CA ASP A 111 6.88 5.37 -3.77
C ASP A 111 6.97 6.76 -3.14
N GLU A 112 7.61 7.70 -3.84
CA GLU A 112 7.82 9.07 -3.35
C GLU A 112 6.51 9.80 -2.99
N ARG A 113 5.41 9.55 -3.70
CA ARG A 113 4.11 10.18 -3.42
C ARG A 113 3.56 9.67 -2.10
N GLN A 114 3.55 8.36 -1.92
CA GLN A 114 3.10 7.73 -0.69
C GLN A 114 4.03 8.03 0.49
N GLN A 115 5.33 8.11 0.25
CA GLN A 115 6.30 8.50 1.28
C GLN A 115 6.05 9.92 1.79
N ARG A 116 5.79 10.88 0.91
CA ARG A 116 5.42 12.25 1.34
C ARG A 116 4.14 12.26 2.20
N ARG A 117 3.14 11.47 1.85
CA ARG A 117 1.91 11.32 2.64
C ARG A 117 2.13 10.64 3.97
N ALA A 118 2.95 9.60 4.00
CA ALA A 118 3.33 8.93 5.26
C ALA A 118 4.04 9.90 6.22
N VAL A 119 4.94 10.74 5.73
CA VAL A 119 5.61 11.79 6.52
C VAL A 119 4.62 12.85 7.00
N ALA A 120 3.69 13.30 6.15
CA ALA A 120 2.65 14.24 6.55
C ALA A 120 1.74 13.64 7.63
N LEU A 121 1.33 12.37 7.46
CA LEU A 121 0.53 11.65 8.44
C LEU A 121 1.28 11.51 9.78
N GLU A 122 2.55 11.14 9.76
CA GLU A 122 3.40 11.04 10.94
C GLU A 122 3.46 12.38 11.70
N THR A 123 3.61 13.49 10.99
CA THR A 123 3.65 14.83 11.58
C THR A 123 2.35 15.17 12.32
N VAL A 124 1.20 14.94 11.67
CA VAL A 124 -0.12 15.23 12.26
C VAL A 124 -0.43 14.29 13.42
N VAL A 125 -0.15 13.01 13.28
CA VAL A 125 -0.38 12.00 14.32
C VAL A 125 0.51 12.24 15.53
N SER A 126 1.80 12.56 15.34
CA SER A 126 2.72 12.88 16.44
C SER A 126 2.23 14.08 17.23
N ARG A 127 1.85 15.16 16.54
CA ARG A 127 1.27 16.36 17.22
C ARG A 127 0.00 16.03 18.01
N LYS A 128 -0.86 15.16 17.46
CA LYS A 128 -2.08 14.70 18.17
C LYS A 128 -1.73 13.89 19.41
N ILE A 129 -0.72 13.02 19.33
CA ILE A 129 -0.22 12.25 20.49
C ILE A 129 0.33 13.20 21.57
N ASP A 130 1.09 14.23 21.19
CA ASP A 130 1.68 15.19 22.13
C ASP A 130 0.57 15.94 22.90
N VAL A 131 -0.47 16.41 22.20
CA VAL A 131 -1.64 17.05 22.83
C VAL A 131 -2.35 16.10 23.80
N MET A 132 -2.50 14.82 23.44
CA MET A 132 -3.08 13.81 24.32
C MET A 132 -2.18 13.52 25.53
N ALA A 133 -0.87 13.43 25.34
CA ALA A 133 0.10 13.18 26.40
C ALA A 133 0.11 14.31 27.44
N GLU A 134 0.06 15.57 27.00
CA GLU A 134 -0.08 16.72 27.91
C GLU A 134 -1.36 16.65 28.77
N SER A 135 -2.48 16.22 28.18
CA SER A 135 -3.72 16.02 28.92
C SER A 135 -3.57 14.92 29.98
N VAL A 136 -3.02 13.75 29.61
CA VAL A 136 -2.76 12.64 30.52
C VAL A 136 -1.87 13.11 31.70
N GLU A 137 -0.82 13.86 31.42
CA GLU A 137 0.10 14.35 32.44
C GLU A 137 -0.57 15.36 33.40
N ARG A 138 -1.47 16.24 32.91
CA ARG A 138 -2.28 17.12 33.77
C ARG A 138 -3.20 16.32 34.70
N ILE A 139 -3.80 15.23 34.17
CA ILE A 139 -4.65 14.35 34.99
C ILE A 139 -3.82 13.68 36.09
N ARG A 140 -2.66 13.12 35.76
CA ARG A 140 -1.73 12.51 36.74
C ARG A 140 -1.35 13.46 37.90
N LYS A 141 -1.13 14.70 37.55
CA LYS A 141 -0.75 15.75 38.52
C LYS A 141 -1.94 16.33 39.30
N GLY A 142 -3.16 15.94 38.99
CA GLY A 142 -4.36 16.57 39.60
C GLY A 142 -4.54 18.03 39.22
N THR A 143 -3.92 18.50 38.12
CA THR A 143 -3.98 19.88 37.63
C THR A 143 -4.94 20.03 36.45
N GLN A 144 -5.84 19.10 36.27
CA GLN A 144 -6.84 19.12 35.22
C GLN A 144 -7.86 20.23 35.47
N ASP A 145 -8.13 21.06 34.44
CA ASP A 145 -9.21 22.02 34.44
C ASP A 145 -10.08 21.90 33.18
N LEU A 146 -11.33 22.39 33.27
CA LEU A 146 -12.30 22.31 32.17
C LEU A 146 -11.88 23.09 30.92
N GLY A 147 -11.14 24.18 31.09
CA GLY A 147 -10.66 25.01 29.98
C GLY A 147 -9.60 24.28 29.17
N ALA A 148 -8.62 23.72 29.86
CA ALA A 148 -7.56 22.93 29.25
C ALA A 148 -8.13 21.68 28.54
N GLU A 149 -9.13 21.00 29.13
CA GLU A 149 -9.74 19.81 28.53
C GLU A 149 -10.58 20.15 27.30
N ARG A 150 -11.29 21.27 27.27
CA ARG A 150 -11.98 21.78 26.09
C ARG A 150 -11.00 22.10 24.95
N LEU A 151 -9.86 22.72 25.27
CA LEU A 151 -8.81 22.99 24.28
C LEU A 151 -8.24 21.70 23.71
N THR A 152 -7.89 20.73 24.57
CA THR A 152 -7.42 19.40 24.15
C THR A 152 -8.42 18.72 23.22
N THR A 153 -9.71 18.78 23.54
CA THR A 153 -10.77 18.19 22.72
C THR A 153 -10.85 18.87 21.34
N ARG A 154 -10.80 20.22 21.29
CA ARG A 154 -10.83 20.96 20.02
C ARG A 154 -9.63 20.66 19.15
N LEU A 155 -8.41 20.74 19.70
CA LEU A 155 -7.17 20.39 18.98
C LEU A 155 -7.17 18.93 18.53
N GLY A 156 -7.74 18.02 19.33
CA GLY A 156 -7.92 16.63 18.98
C GLY A 156 -8.87 16.43 17.78
N GLN A 157 -9.97 17.20 17.70
CA GLN A 157 -10.90 17.17 16.58
C GLN A 157 -10.24 17.68 15.29
N ASP A 158 -9.54 18.80 15.34
CA ASP A 158 -8.83 19.35 14.19
C ASP A 158 -7.77 18.36 13.68
N GLY A 159 -7.01 17.75 14.58
CA GLY A 159 -6.05 16.71 14.25
C GLY A 159 -6.71 15.48 13.61
N THR A 160 -7.90 15.08 14.07
CA THR A 160 -8.64 13.96 13.48
C THR A 160 -9.04 14.25 12.04
N LEU A 161 -9.54 15.44 11.74
CA LEU A 161 -9.92 15.83 10.38
C LEU A 161 -8.71 15.77 9.43
N HIS A 162 -7.55 16.29 9.83
CA HIS A 162 -6.33 16.21 9.01
C HIS A 162 -5.86 14.77 8.81
N VAL A 163 -5.89 13.92 9.84
CA VAL A 163 -5.57 12.49 9.72
C VAL A 163 -6.49 11.82 8.70
N GLN A 164 -7.80 12.05 8.79
CA GLN A 164 -8.78 11.47 7.88
C GLN A 164 -8.58 11.94 6.43
N GLN A 165 -8.24 13.21 6.23
CA GLN A 165 -7.92 13.74 4.91
C GLN A 165 -6.74 13.00 4.29
N ILE A 166 -5.60 12.90 5.01
CA ILE A 166 -4.38 12.24 4.48
C ILE A 166 -4.65 10.75 4.21
N ILE A 167 -5.37 10.07 5.10
CA ILE A 167 -5.78 8.67 4.89
C ILE A 167 -6.65 8.55 3.64
N GLY A 168 -7.59 9.47 3.42
CA GLY A 168 -8.41 9.51 2.22
C GLY A 168 -7.60 9.65 0.94
N GLU A 169 -6.56 10.48 0.96
CA GLU A 169 -5.64 10.64 -0.16
C GLU A 169 -4.81 9.37 -0.43
N ILE A 170 -4.32 8.70 0.62
CA ILE A 170 -3.62 7.41 0.49
C ILE A 170 -4.54 6.36 -0.16
N ARG A 171 -5.79 6.24 0.33
CA ARG A 171 -6.78 5.29 -0.21
C ARG A 171 -7.11 5.58 -1.68
N ALA A 172 -7.28 6.85 -2.05
CA ALA A 172 -7.58 7.24 -3.42
C ALA A 172 -6.46 6.85 -4.39
N ASP A 173 -5.20 7.08 -4.01
CA ASP A 173 -4.06 6.68 -4.82
C ASP A 173 -3.95 5.15 -4.98
N GLU A 174 -4.16 4.39 -3.91
CA GLU A 174 -4.10 2.93 -3.99
C GLU A 174 -5.27 2.37 -4.80
N ALA A 175 -6.47 2.95 -4.69
CA ALA A 175 -7.60 2.58 -5.54
C ALA A 175 -7.32 2.86 -7.03
N GLU A 176 -6.67 3.98 -7.35
CA GLU A 176 -6.25 4.31 -8.72
C GLU A 176 -5.23 3.28 -9.25
N LYS A 177 -4.23 2.88 -8.44
CA LYS A 177 -3.25 1.85 -8.82
C LYS A 177 -3.91 0.49 -9.07
N LEU A 178 -4.88 0.10 -8.24
CA LEU A 178 -5.59 -1.18 -8.36
C LEU A 178 -6.56 -1.23 -9.55
N SER A 179 -6.93 -0.08 -10.12
CA SER A 179 -7.86 0.01 -11.27
C SER A 179 -7.14 0.00 -12.63
N ARG A 180 -5.82 0.09 -12.66
CA ARG A 180 -4.98 0.06 -13.87
C ARG A 180 -4.50 -1.34 -14.20
#